data_aeda47d9141d1e6f0517220c46500626
#
_entry.id   aeda47d9141d1e6f0517220c46500626
#
_cell.length_a   1.000
_cell.length_b   1.000
_cell.length_c   1.000
_cell.angle_alpha   90.00
_cell.angle_beta   90.00
_cell.angle_gamma   90.00
#
_symmetry.space_group_name_H-M   'P 1'
#
loop_
_entity.id
_entity.type
_entity.pdbx_description
1 polymer ?
#
loop_
_entity_poly.entity_id
_entity_poly.type
_entity_poly.pdbx_seq_one_letter_code
_entity_poly.pdbx_strand_id
1 'polypeptide(L)'
;VQPRLMKRLVETYLVTGEYRAAEKYIKILESTPHYRDWAKAQRPLLDSVVCASTDWIKAKRAVLPVTDNPLDLTLTFPNALAFLIDDHADNRPAFEYGMGYLLVYKDLMTFMHYMELMKERGESFPVLYQEAICLFFAAVQKDPEAFKSYPISPEVQNRFLQFMKVA
;
A
#
# COMPACT_ATOMS: atom_id res chain seq x y z
N VAL A 1 14.00 5.25 -24.33
CA VAL A 1 13.47 5.05 -22.93
C VAL A 1 13.99 6.18 -22.08
N GLN A 2 13.13 6.79 -21.25
CA GLN A 2 13.51 7.90 -20.41
C GLN A 2 14.46 7.45 -19.28
N PRO A 3 15.57 8.16 -19.02
CA PRO A 3 16.54 7.80 -17.99
C PRO A 3 15.91 7.64 -16.59
N ARG A 4 14.88 8.44 -16.29
CA ARG A 4 14.11 8.37 -15.04
C ARG A 4 13.40 7.01 -14.88
N LEU A 5 12.87 6.45 -15.96
CA LEU A 5 12.26 5.13 -15.95
C LEU A 5 13.33 4.03 -15.80
N MET A 6 14.46 4.16 -16.47
CA MET A 6 15.58 3.21 -16.32
C MET A 6 16.09 3.16 -14.88
N LYS A 7 16.17 4.30 -14.20
CA LYS A 7 16.48 4.37 -12.77
C LYS A 7 15.53 3.49 -11.94
N ARG A 8 14.20 3.62 -12.17
CA ARG A 8 13.21 2.80 -11.48
C ARG A 8 13.33 1.32 -11.80
N LEU A 9 13.64 0.98 -13.06
CA LEU A 9 13.89 -0.41 -13.46
C LEU A 9 15.09 -1.00 -12.72
N VAL A 10 16.20 -0.24 -12.58
CA VAL A 10 17.35 -0.69 -11.78
C VAL A 10 16.94 -0.97 -10.35
N GLU A 11 16.23 -0.04 -9.70
CA GLU A 11 15.73 -0.21 -8.32
C GLU A 11 14.86 -1.47 -8.20
N THR A 12 13.93 -1.68 -9.14
CA THR A 12 13.08 -2.88 -9.17
C THR A 12 13.89 -4.16 -9.34
N TYR A 13 14.79 -4.21 -10.32
CA TYR A 13 15.59 -5.41 -10.57
C TYR A 13 16.57 -5.76 -9.43
N LEU A 14 17.07 -4.78 -8.70
CA LEU A 14 17.86 -5.02 -7.49
C LEU A 14 17.00 -5.62 -6.37
N VAL A 15 15.77 -5.14 -6.21
CA VAL A 15 14.83 -5.67 -5.23
C VAL A 15 14.41 -7.11 -5.56
N THR A 16 14.09 -7.39 -6.83
CA THR A 16 13.68 -8.74 -7.28
C THR A 16 14.85 -9.72 -7.47
N GLY A 17 16.11 -9.25 -7.37
CA GLY A 17 17.29 -10.11 -7.52
C GLY A 17 17.73 -10.35 -8.96
N GLU A 18 17.14 -9.62 -9.92
CA GLU A 18 17.46 -9.70 -11.35
C GLU A 18 18.72 -8.89 -11.72
N TYR A 19 19.86 -9.26 -11.12
CA TYR A 19 21.12 -8.48 -11.18
C TYR A 19 21.62 -8.23 -12.59
N ARG A 20 21.46 -9.20 -13.52
CA ARG A 20 21.86 -9.03 -14.93
C ARG A 20 21.05 -7.96 -15.64
N ALA A 21 19.75 -7.90 -15.35
CA ALA A 21 18.88 -6.86 -15.89
C ALA A 21 19.23 -5.48 -15.30
N ALA A 22 19.47 -5.42 -13.98
CA ALA A 22 19.91 -4.20 -13.31
C ALA A 22 21.23 -3.68 -13.93
N GLU A 23 22.23 -4.53 -14.12
CA GLU A 23 23.53 -4.17 -14.70
C GLU A 23 23.41 -3.53 -16.08
N LYS A 24 22.53 -4.08 -16.93
CA LYS A 24 22.28 -3.54 -18.29
C LYS A 24 21.84 -2.06 -18.21
N TYR A 25 20.89 -1.74 -17.34
CA TYR A 25 20.40 -0.38 -17.23
C TYR A 25 21.36 0.55 -16.48
N ILE A 26 22.12 0.04 -15.52
CA ILE A 26 23.21 0.78 -14.86
C ILE A 26 24.24 1.24 -15.91
N LYS A 27 24.71 0.34 -16.79
CA LYS A 27 25.65 0.68 -17.87
C LYS A 27 25.13 1.79 -18.80
N ILE A 28 23.83 1.76 -19.14
CA ILE A 28 23.21 2.80 -19.96
C ILE A 28 23.17 4.14 -19.21
N LEU A 29 22.81 4.12 -17.93
CA LEU A 29 22.72 5.33 -17.12
C LEU A 29 24.09 5.95 -16.82
N GLU A 30 25.16 5.15 -16.73
CA GLU A 30 26.54 5.64 -16.60
C GLU A 30 26.98 6.49 -17.79
N SER A 31 26.46 6.23 -18.98
CA SER A 31 26.71 7.06 -20.17
C SER A 31 25.86 8.34 -20.20
N THR A 32 24.90 8.49 -19.29
CA THR A 32 24.00 9.63 -19.22
C THR A 32 24.51 10.66 -18.18
N PRO A 33 24.90 11.90 -18.56
CA PRO A 33 25.62 12.81 -17.68
C PRO A 33 24.99 13.02 -16.29
N HIS A 34 23.68 13.29 -16.22
CA HIS A 34 22.98 13.57 -14.96
C HIS A 34 22.72 12.34 -14.09
N TYR A 35 22.91 11.13 -14.62
CA TYR A 35 22.65 9.88 -13.90
C TYR A 35 23.91 9.07 -13.64
N ARG A 36 25.04 9.49 -14.18
CA ARG A 36 26.32 8.77 -14.11
C ARG A 36 26.75 8.44 -12.68
N ASP A 37 26.75 9.43 -11.82
CA ASP A 37 27.22 9.26 -10.44
C ASP A 37 26.27 8.38 -9.63
N TRP A 38 24.94 8.59 -9.83
CA TRP A 38 23.95 7.71 -9.24
C TRP A 38 24.11 6.26 -9.71
N ALA A 39 24.31 6.03 -11.01
CA ALA A 39 24.45 4.69 -11.58
C ALA A 39 25.74 3.99 -11.07
N LYS A 40 26.85 4.70 -10.98
CA LYS A 40 28.10 4.18 -10.38
C LYS A 40 27.90 3.76 -8.92
N ALA A 41 27.14 4.54 -8.15
CA ALA A 41 26.81 4.22 -6.76
C ALA A 41 25.95 2.95 -6.61
N GLN A 42 25.24 2.51 -7.66
CA GLN A 42 24.48 1.26 -7.63
C GLN A 42 25.31 0.01 -7.94
N ARG A 43 26.52 0.14 -8.52
CA ARG A 43 27.34 -1.02 -8.90
C ARG A 43 27.62 -2.01 -7.76
N PRO A 44 27.94 -1.59 -6.53
CA PRO A 44 28.14 -2.52 -5.41
C PRO A 44 26.92 -3.41 -5.14
N LEU A 45 25.71 -2.91 -5.44
CA LEU A 45 24.45 -3.64 -5.22
C LEU A 45 24.23 -4.78 -6.22
N LEU A 46 25.10 -4.92 -7.24
CA LEU A 46 25.09 -6.09 -8.14
C LEU A 46 25.63 -7.35 -7.45
N ASP A 47 26.36 -7.19 -6.35
CA ASP A 47 26.71 -8.28 -5.47
C ASP A 47 25.49 -8.63 -4.59
N SER A 48 25.07 -9.91 -4.63
CA SER A 48 23.87 -10.38 -3.95
C SER A 48 23.93 -10.22 -2.42
N VAL A 49 25.12 -10.35 -1.83
CA VAL A 49 25.33 -10.22 -0.38
C VAL A 49 25.22 -8.75 0.04
N VAL A 50 25.85 -7.86 -0.69
CA VAL A 50 25.80 -6.42 -0.47
C VAL A 50 24.35 -5.93 -0.68
N CYS A 51 23.71 -6.38 -1.76
CA CYS A 51 22.32 -6.06 -2.04
C CYS A 51 21.37 -6.49 -0.91
N ALA A 52 21.49 -7.74 -0.46
CA ALA A 52 20.68 -8.29 0.63
C ALA A 52 20.89 -7.60 1.98
N SER A 53 22.07 -7.02 2.23
CA SER A 53 22.37 -6.30 3.45
C SER A 53 21.88 -4.85 3.46
N THR A 54 21.50 -4.30 2.32
CA THR A 54 21.10 -2.90 2.14
C THR A 54 19.68 -2.64 2.67
N ASP A 55 19.54 -1.71 3.60
CA ASP A 55 18.29 -1.52 4.37
C ASP A 55 17.07 -1.18 3.51
N TRP A 56 17.19 -0.27 2.53
CA TRP A 56 16.05 0.06 1.68
C TRP A 56 15.60 -1.12 0.80
N ILE A 57 16.54 -2.01 0.40
CA ILE A 57 16.22 -3.22 -0.37
C ILE A 57 15.52 -4.23 0.53
N LYS A 58 16.00 -4.42 1.77
CA LYS A 58 15.31 -5.26 2.77
C LYS A 58 13.89 -4.81 3.00
N ALA A 59 13.69 -3.50 3.23
CA ALA A 59 12.37 -2.93 3.44
C ALA A 59 11.43 -3.14 2.23
N LYS A 60 11.96 -3.05 1.00
CA LYS A 60 11.17 -3.33 -0.20
C LYS A 60 10.86 -4.81 -0.37
N ARG A 61 11.83 -5.69 -0.11
CA ARG A 61 11.64 -7.15 -0.17
C ARG A 61 10.63 -7.65 0.86
N ALA A 62 10.60 -7.01 2.03
CA ALA A 62 9.66 -7.38 3.10
C ALA A 62 8.18 -7.17 2.74
N VAL A 63 7.88 -6.43 1.68
CA VAL A 63 6.51 -6.17 1.21
C VAL A 63 6.26 -6.70 -0.21
N LEU A 64 7.18 -7.50 -0.75
CA LEU A 64 6.93 -8.17 -2.03
C LEU A 64 5.87 -9.25 -1.84
N PRO A 65 4.99 -9.46 -2.83
CA PRO A 65 4.08 -10.59 -2.83
C PRO A 65 4.83 -11.91 -2.66
N VAL A 66 4.25 -12.83 -1.89
CA VAL A 66 4.80 -14.16 -1.63
C VAL A 66 4.45 -15.13 -2.76
N THR A 67 3.26 -14.95 -3.34
CA THR A 67 2.78 -15.77 -4.45
C THR A 67 3.27 -15.27 -5.80
N ASP A 68 3.66 -16.20 -6.67
CA ASP A 68 4.00 -15.88 -8.04
C ASP A 68 2.78 -15.39 -8.83
N ASN A 69 2.98 -14.39 -9.67
CA ASN A 69 1.98 -13.80 -10.56
C ASN A 69 0.83 -13.04 -9.89
N PRO A 70 1.13 -12.09 -9.01
CA PRO A 70 0.10 -11.28 -8.36
C PRO A 70 -0.63 -10.32 -9.31
N LEU A 71 -0.02 -9.99 -10.46
CA LEU A 71 -0.54 -8.99 -11.40
C LEU A 71 -0.78 -9.63 -12.76
N ASP A 72 -1.74 -10.55 -12.84
CA ASP A 72 -2.33 -10.94 -14.09
C ASP A 72 -2.94 -9.69 -14.75
N LEU A 73 -2.65 -9.48 -16.03
CA LEU A 73 -3.20 -8.36 -16.81
C LEU A 73 -4.74 -8.38 -16.88
N THR A 74 -5.37 -9.48 -16.47
CA THR A 74 -6.83 -9.61 -16.35
C THR A 74 -7.38 -9.07 -15.04
N LEU A 75 -6.55 -8.84 -14.02
CA LEU A 75 -7.01 -8.28 -12.75
C LEU A 75 -7.36 -6.80 -12.91
N THR A 76 -8.54 -6.44 -12.45
CA THR A 76 -8.90 -5.04 -12.26
C THR A 76 -8.05 -4.43 -11.16
N PHE A 77 -7.85 -3.11 -11.20
CA PHE A 77 -7.04 -2.42 -10.18
C PHE A 77 -7.48 -2.70 -8.74
N PRO A 78 -8.79 -2.72 -8.39
CA PRO A 78 -9.24 -3.10 -7.06
C PRO A 78 -8.83 -4.52 -6.65
N ASN A 79 -8.96 -5.48 -7.55
CA ASN A 79 -8.61 -6.87 -7.29
C ASN A 79 -7.09 -7.06 -7.11
N ALA A 80 -6.27 -6.36 -7.90
CA ALA A 80 -4.82 -6.36 -7.73
C ALA A 80 -4.41 -5.78 -6.36
N LEU A 81 -5.13 -4.76 -5.90
CA LEU A 81 -4.88 -4.13 -4.62
C LEU A 81 -5.31 -5.02 -3.44
N ALA A 82 -6.50 -5.63 -3.53
CA ALA A 82 -6.98 -6.62 -2.56
C ALA A 82 -5.98 -7.78 -2.45
N PHE A 83 -5.51 -8.31 -3.58
CA PHE A 83 -4.49 -9.35 -3.62
C PHE A 83 -3.22 -8.95 -2.84
N LEU A 84 -2.70 -7.72 -3.04
CA LEU A 84 -1.50 -7.25 -2.34
C LEU A 84 -1.70 -7.11 -0.82
N ILE A 85 -2.93 -6.80 -0.39
CA ILE A 85 -3.30 -6.69 1.03
C ILE A 85 -3.42 -8.09 1.65
N ASP A 86 -4.07 -9.01 0.95
CA ASP A 86 -4.36 -10.34 1.46
C ASP A 86 -3.12 -11.25 1.43
N ASP A 87 -2.27 -11.12 0.41
CA ASP A 87 -1.04 -11.90 0.27
C ASP A 87 0.04 -11.50 1.29
N HIS A 88 0.03 -10.25 1.74
CA HIS A 88 1.01 -9.75 2.69
C HIS A 88 0.37 -8.79 3.72
N ALA A 89 -0.05 -9.37 4.85
CA ALA A 89 -0.78 -8.65 5.91
C ALA A 89 -0.04 -7.41 6.46
N ASP A 90 1.30 -7.42 6.42
CA ASP A 90 2.14 -6.32 6.90
C ASP A 90 2.46 -5.28 5.81
N ASN A 91 1.89 -5.43 4.60
CA ASN A 91 2.07 -4.45 3.53
C ASN A 91 1.23 -3.18 3.81
N ARG A 92 1.68 -2.42 4.80
CA ARG A 92 1.01 -1.20 5.25
C ARG A 92 0.72 -0.21 4.12
N PRO A 93 1.67 0.08 3.20
CA PRO A 93 1.40 0.97 2.08
C PRO A 93 0.27 0.49 1.16
N ALA A 94 0.20 -0.80 0.84
CA ALA A 94 -0.88 -1.36 0.04
C ALA A 94 -2.22 -1.25 0.77
N PHE A 95 -2.24 -1.57 2.05
CA PHE A 95 -3.42 -1.46 2.90
C PHE A 95 -3.95 -0.02 2.95
N GLU A 96 -3.11 0.95 3.29
CA GLU A 96 -3.52 2.37 3.40
C GLU A 96 -4.03 2.92 2.05
N TYR A 97 -3.37 2.54 0.95
CA TYR A 97 -3.82 2.92 -0.38
C TYR A 97 -5.16 2.27 -0.73
N GLY A 98 -5.36 1.00 -0.38
CA GLY A 98 -6.60 0.26 -0.56
C GLY A 98 -7.76 0.88 0.19
N MET A 99 -7.55 1.21 1.45
CA MET A 99 -8.57 1.87 2.26
C MET A 99 -8.97 3.23 1.67
N GLY A 100 -7.98 4.05 1.25
CA GLY A 100 -8.24 5.31 0.56
C GLY A 100 -9.04 5.12 -0.74
N TYR A 101 -8.68 4.10 -1.53
CA TYR A 101 -9.40 3.75 -2.76
C TYR A 101 -10.86 3.39 -2.47
N LEU A 102 -11.11 2.49 -1.52
CA LEU A 102 -12.47 2.05 -1.15
C LEU A 102 -13.35 3.21 -0.68
N LEU A 103 -12.80 4.14 0.09
CA LEU A 103 -13.53 5.34 0.54
C LEU A 103 -13.86 6.28 -0.61
N VAL A 104 -12.93 6.52 -1.54
CA VAL A 104 -13.16 7.38 -2.72
C VAL A 104 -14.24 6.80 -3.63
N TYR A 105 -14.24 5.49 -3.82
CA TYR A 105 -15.25 4.80 -4.64
C TYR A 105 -16.52 4.42 -3.87
N LYS A 106 -16.59 4.76 -2.58
CA LYS A 106 -17.75 4.50 -1.69
C LYS A 106 -18.09 3.01 -1.56
N ASP A 107 -17.10 2.14 -1.73
CA ASP A 107 -17.25 0.70 -1.45
C ASP A 107 -17.12 0.45 0.06
N LEU A 108 -18.15 0.87 0.78
CA LEU A 108 -18.18 0.77 2.23
C LEU A 108 -18.34 -0.68 2.72
N MET A 109 -18.85 -1.60 1.90
CA MET A 109 -18.97 -3.00 2.28
C MET A 109 -17.59 -3.66 2.38
N THR A 110 -16.77 -3.52 1.34
CA THR A 110 -15.40 -4.03 1.34
C THR A 110 -14.53 -3.29 2.38
N PHE A 111 -14.73 -1.97 2.52
CA PHE A 111 -14.07 -1.20 3.56
C PHE A 111 -14.35 -1.77 4.97
N MET A 112 -15.59 -2.07 5.30
CA MET A 112 -15.98 -2.63 6.60
C MET A 112 -15.40 -4.01 6.85
N HIS A 113 -15.25 -4.85 5.82
CA HIS A 113 -14.54 -6.13 5.94
C HIS A 113 -13.11 -5.93 6.48
N TYR A 114 -12.36 -4.98 5.92
CA TYR A 114 -11.01 -4.67 6.41
C TYR A 114 -11.01 -4.00 7.79
N MET A 115 -12.05 -3.24 8.14
CA MET A 115 -12.17 -2.67 9.49
C MET A 115 -12.37 -3.74 10.57
N GLU A 116 -13.10 -4.82 10.27
CA GLU A 116 -13.19 -5.96 11.20
C GLU A 116 -11.81 -6.62 11.41
N LEU A 117 -11.04 -6.83 10.34
CA LEU A 117 -9.70 -7.39 10.45
C LEU A 117 -8.76 -6.50 11.29
N MET A 118 -8.82 -5.18 11.12
CA MET A 118 -8.06 -4.23 11.95
C MET A 118 -8.49 -4.30 13.42
N LYS A 119 -9.78 -4.40 13.67
CA LYS A 119 -10.35 -4.52 15.03
C LYS A 119 -9.87 -5.80 15.72
N GLU A 120 -9.90 -6.94 15.03
CA GLU A 120 -9.40 -8.23 15.52
C GLU A 120 -7.91 -8.18 15.86
N ARG A 121 -7.11 -7.39 15.12
CA ARG A 121 -5.68 -7.18 15.38
C ARG A 121 -5.41 -6.13 16.47
N GLY A 122 -6.44 -5.48 17.01
CA GLY A 122 -6.30 -4.42 18.01
C GLY A 122 -5.62 -3.15 17.47
N GLU A 123 -5.71 -2.90 16.16
CA GLU A 123 -5.12 -1.73 15.53
C GLU A 123 -5.93 -0.46 15.81
N SER A 124 -5.25 0.69 15.88
CA SER A 124 -5.91 1.99 16.03
C SER A 124 -6.52 2.46 14.72
N PHE A 125 -7.71 3.03 14.79
CA PHE A 125 -8.41 3.55 13.60
C PHE A 125 -8.12 5.04 13.40
N PRO A 126 -7.60 5.45 12.22
CA PRO A 126 -7.54 6.85 11.83
C PRO A 126 -8.91 7.52 11.92
N VAL A 127 -8.94 8.82 12.19
CA VAL A 127 -10.20 9.59 12.33
C VAL A 127 -11.12 9.40 11.12
N LEU A 128 -10.56 9.45 9.90
CA LEU A 128 -11.30 9.25 8.65
C LEU A 128 -12.02 7.88 8.61
N TYR A 129 -11.36 6.81 9.10
CA TYR A 129 -11.96 5.48 9.14
C TYR A 129 -13.09 5.40 10.16
N GLN A 130 -12.91 6.04 11.33
CA GLN A 130 -13.97 6.13 12.34
C GLN A 130 -15.20 6.86 11.80
N GLU A 131 -15.03 7.95 11.07
CA GLU A 131 -16.12 8.68 10.41
C GLU A 131 -16.83 7.82 9.35
N ALA A 132 -16.07 7.08 8.53
CA ALA A 132 -16.63 6.18 7.54
C ALA A 132 -17.44 5.02 8.17
N ILE A 133 -17.00 4.47 9.30
CA ILE A 133 -17.74 3.46 10.08
C ILE A 133 -19.07 4.04 10.55
N CYS A 134 -19.07 5.23 11.13
CA CYS A 134 -20.32 5.89 11.56
C CYS A 134 -21.30 6.08 10.40
N LEU A 135 -20.81 6.54 9.25
CA LEU A 135 -21.64 6.73 8.04
C LEU A 135 -22.18 5.40 7.51
N PHE A 136 -21.38 4.33 7.52
CA PHE A 136 -21.81 3.01 7.09
C PHE A 136 -23.00 2.52 7.92
N PHE A 137 -22.92 2.56 9.25
CA PHE A 137 -23.99 2.10 10.10
C PHE A 137 -25.24 2.96 9.99
N ALA A 138 -25.12 4.26 9.82
CA ALA A 138 -26.26 5.14 9.64
C ALA A 138 -26.93 5.01 8.26
N ALA A 139 -26.15 5.00 7.19
CA ALA A 139 -26.66 5.09 5.83
C ALA A 139 -26.94 3.72 5.20
N VAL A 140 -26.12 2.71 5.47
CA VAL A 140 -26.20 1.38 4.84
C VAL A 140 -27.01 0.41 5.73
N GLN A 141 -26.62 0.24 6.98
CA GLN A 141 -27.30 -0.68 7.89
C GLN A 141 -28.54 -0.08 8.57
N LYS A 142 -28.70 1.24 8.54
CA LYS A 142 -29.78 1.97 9.20
C LYS A 142 -29.85 1.70 10.70
N ASP A 143 -28.72 1.40 11.32
CA ASP A 143 -28.53 1.24 12.76
C ASP A 143 -27.42 2.20 13.24
N PRO A 144 -27.77 3.46 13.53
CA PRO A 144 -26.80 4.46 13.91
C PRO A 144 -26.13 4.22 15.27
N GLU A 145 -26.60 3.24 16.06
CA GLU A 145 -26.00 2.88 17.34
C GLU A 145 -24.96 1.74 17.23
N ALA A 146 -25.00 0.97 16.15
CA ALA A 146 -24.13 -0.20 15.96
C ALA A 146 -22.63 0.17 15.86
N PHE A 147 -22.29 1.40 15.50
CA PHE A 147 -20.89 1.86 15.48
C PHE A 147 -20.22 1.81 16.86
N LYS A 148 -20.99 1.77 17.95
CA LYS A 148 -20.46 1.69 19.33
C LYS A 148 -19.67 0.42 19.60
N SER A 149 -19.81 -0.59 18.77
CA SER A 149 -19.00 -1.82 18.83
C SER A 149 -17.56 -1.64 18.33
N TYR A 150 -17.26 -0.48 17.74
CA TYR A 150 -15.93 -0.12 17.23
C TYR A 150 -15.26 0.91 18.16
N PRO A 151 -13.93 0.98 18.16
CA PRO A 151 -13.17 1.94 18.95
C PRO A 151 -13.24 3.35 18.33
N ILE A 152 -14.41 3.96 18.39
CA ILE A 152 -14.67 5.32 17.89
C ILE A 152 -14.41 6.32 19.00
N SER A 153 -13.59 7.34 18.71
CA SER A 153 -13.29 8.39 19.70
C SER A 153 -14.53 9.23 20.04
N PRO A 154 -14.65 9.73 21.28
CA PRO A 154 -15.76 10.60 21.67
C PRO A 154 -15.91 11.85 20.80
N GLU A 155 -14.80 12.37 20.30
CA GLU A 155 -14.80 13.53 19.40
C GLU A 155 -15.51 13.21 18.07
N VAL A 156 -15.19 12.08 17.46
CA VAL A 156 -15.83 11.63 16.20
C VAL A 156 -17.32 11.33 16.46
N GLN A 157 -17.66 10.67 17.56
CA GLN A 157 -19.05 10.39 17.92
C GLN A 157 -19.86 11.67 18.04
N ASN A 158 -19.35 12.67 18.77
CA ASN A 158 -20.03 13.95 18.93
C ASN A 158 -20.22 14.68 17.60
N ARG A 159 -19.20 14.71 16.76
CA ARG A 159 -19.27 15.32 15.42
C ARG A 159 -20.29 14.62 14.54
N PHE A 160 -20.29 13.30 14.56
CA PHE A 160 -21.27 12.50 13.83
C PHE A 160 -22.70 12.76 14.30
N LEU A 161 -22.95 12.78 15.62
CA LEU A 161 -24.27 13.08 16.18
C LEU A 161 -24.75 14.50 15.85
N GLN A 162 -23.85 15.47 15.77
CA GLN A 162 -24.17 16.82 15.30
C GLN A 162 -24.57 16.81 13.82
N PHE A 163 -23.81 16.09 12.98
CA PHE A 163 -24.15 15.94 11.56
C PHE A 163 -25.53 15.32 11.37
N MET A 164 -25.85 14.24 12.09
CA MET A 164 -27.15 13.55 12.00
C MET A 164 -28.35 14.41 12.42
N LYS A 165 -28.16 15.48 13.17
CA LYS A 165 -29.24 16.44 13.55
C LYS A 165 -29.56 17.42 12.43
N VAL A 166 -28.66 17.60 11.47
CA VAL A 166 -28.77 18.61 10.41
C VAL A 166 -29.10 17.96 9.05
N ALA A 167 -28.77 16.67 8.91
CA ALA A 167 -29.02 15.89 7.70
C ALA A 167 -30.45 15.33 7.67
#